data_6158e289b11f7fdf20efc321b3ad1a24
#
_entry.id   6158e289b11f7fdf20efc321b3ad1a24
#
_cell.length_a   1.000
_cell.length_b   1.000
_cell.length_c   1.000
_cell.angle_alpha   90.00
_cell.angle_beta   90.00
_cell.angle_gamma   90.00
#
_symmetry.space_group_name_H-M   'P 1'
#
loop_
_entity.id
_entity.type
_entity.pdbx_description
1 polymer ?
#
loop_
_entity_poly.entity_id
_entity_poly.type
_entity_poly.pdbx_seq_one_letter_code
_entity_poly.pdbx_strand_id
1 'polypeptide(L)'
;MIIKQVWTGAFALAALGASFTAHAQDAITVGEINSYSALPSFTEPYRKGWQMALEEVNASGGVLGKKLAIVSRDDGGKPGDAVTAANELVSNDHAVLLFGTFFSNIGLAVSDFAKQKKVFFLGAEPLTDAFTWSQGNHYSFRLRPSNYMQAAMLAEEAAKLPAKRWATVAPNYEYGQSAVAVFKQLLSAKRPDIQWVGEQWPTQGKIDAGAVSQALAADNPEAILNVTFGPDLVKFVREGNTRGLFKDKSVVSFLTGEPEYLDPLKDEAPEGWIVTGYPWYGIHTPEHDVFLKAYQAKYNEPPRLGSIVGYSSVKSIAAFLTKAGSTDTEKLVTAAEGLGVNTPLGPVTFRKIDHQSTLGAFVGKTTVKDGKPVMVDFAYRDGAKYLPGDAEVEKLRPKD
;
A
#
# COMPACT_ATOMS: atom_id res chain seq x y z
N MET A 1 -62.14 77.58 -1.63
CA MET A 1 -62.00 76.22 -2.14
C MET A 1 -60.49 75.99 -2.40
N ILE A 2 -59.84 75.37 -1.49
CA ILE A 2 -58.38 75.31 -1.39
C ILE A 2 -57.97 73.90 -1.80
N ILE A 3 -57.21 73.78 -2.85
CA ILE A 3 -56.67 72.49 -3.36
C ILE A 3 -55.27 72.28 -2.68
N LYS A 4 -55.15 71.25 -1.89
CA LYS A 4 -53.87 70.80 -1.36
C LYS A 4 -53.18 69.85 -2.34
N GLN A 5 -52.01 70.24 -2.80
CA GLN A 5 -51.08 69.35 -3.53
C GLN A 5 -50.31 68.46 -2.47
N VAL A 6 -50.36 67.17 -2.72
CA VAL A 6 -49.58 66.18 -1.99
C VAL A 6 -48.34 65.82 -2.81
N TRP A 7 -47.18 66.05 -2.28
CA TRP A 7 -45.91 65.61 -2.88
C TRP A 7 -45.58 64.21 -2.36
N THR A 8 -45.49 63.23 -3.22
CA THR A 8 -44.99 61.90 -2.94
C THR A 8 -43.51 61.81 -3.35
N GLY A 9 -42.62 61.80 -2.37
CA GLY A 9 -41.20 61.55 -2.60
C GLY A 9 -40.92 60.06 -2.77
N ALA A 10 -40.40 59.69 -3.92
CA ALA A 10 -39.93 58.33 -4.16
C ALA A 10 -38.49 58.19 -3.67
N PHE A 11 -38.28 57.37 -2.64
CA PHE A 11 -36.95 56.93 -2.23
C PHE A 11 -36.53 55.78 -3.11
N ALA A 12 -35.54 55.97 -4.01
CA ALA A 12 -34.87 54.92 -4.74
C ALA A 12 -33.79 54.28 -3.85
N LEU A 13 -34.04 53.07 -3.33
CA LEU A 13 -33.01 52.23 -2.72
C LEU A 13 -32.12 51.61 -3.84
N ALA A 14 -30.91 52.13 -3.99
CA ALA A 14 -29.88 51.48 -4.77
C ALA A 14 -29.32 50.27 -4.00
N ALA A 15 -29.81 49.05 -4.33
CA ALA A 15 -29.22 47.82 -3.87
C ALA A 15 -27.89 47.59 -4.63
N LEU A 16 -26.74 47.83 -3.96
CA LEU A 16 -25.45 47.37 -4.43
C LEU A 16 -25.43 45.84 -4.32
N GLY A 17 -25.74 45.18 -5.42
CA GLY A 17 -25.50 43.75 -5.59
C GLY A 17 -23.98 43.48 -5.67
N ALA A 18 -23.37 43.15 -4.58
CA ALA A 18 -22.02 42.56 -4.60
C ALA A 18 -22.14 41.17 -5.27
N SER A 19 -21.90 41.12 -6.58
CA SER A 19 -21.73 39.87 -7.29
C SER A 19 -20.45 39.21 -6.74
N PHE A 20 -20.59 38.29 -5.79
CA PHE A 20 -19.53 37.33 -5.46
C PHE A 20 -19.38 36.45 -6.72
N THR A 21 -18.46 36.79 -7.59
CA THR A 21 -17.92 35.84 -8.55
C THR A 21 -17.23 34.77 -7.72
N ALA A 22 -17.92 33.64 -7.49
CA ALA A 22 -17.28 32.44 -7.06
C ALA A 22 -16.26 32.07 -8.15
N HIS A 23 -15.02 32.50 -7.97
CA HIS A 23 -13.91 31.93 -8.73
C HIS A 23 -13.95 30.46 -8.44
N ALA A 24 -14.15 29.63 -9.44
CA ALA A 24 -13.86 28.21 -9.35
C ALA A 24 -12.41 28.14 -8.86
N GLN A 25 -12.24 27.76 -7.59
CA GLN A 25 -10.94 27.72 -6.97
C GLN A 25 -10.15 26.63 -7.71
N ASP A 26 -9.14 27.03 -8.50
CA ASP A 26 -8.30 26.09 -9.26
C ASP A 26 -7.85 24.98 -8.32
N ALA A 27 -8.26 23.75 -8.59
CA ALA A 27 -7.88 22.61 -7.77
C ALA A 27 -6.43 22.22 -8.06
N ILE A 28 -5.74 21.67 -7.07
CA ILE A 28 -4.45 21.00 -7.26
C ILE A 28 -4.76 19.60 -7.78
N THR A 29 -4.40 19.32 -9.03
CA THR A 29 -4.59 17.99 -9.64
C THR A 29 -3.48 17.04 -9.25
N VAL A 30 -3.85 15.86 -8.78
CA VAL A 30 -2.97 14.76 -8.43
C VAL A 30 -3.32 13.54 -9.29
N GLY A 31 -2.34 12.90 -9.90
CA GLY A 31 -2.53 11.72 -10.73
C GLY A 31 -2.45 10.43 -9.91
N GLU A 32 -3.44 9.56 -10.06
CA GLU A 32 -3.48 8.24 -9.43
C GLU A 32 -3.45 7.15 -10.50
N ILE A 33 -2.63 6.11 -10.29
CA ILE A 33 -2.50 4.97 -11.20
C ILE A 33 -2.58 3.69 -10.37
N ASN A 34 -3.48 2.76 -10.74
CA ASN A 34 -3.52 1.48 -10.07
C ASN A 34 -4.11 0.38 -10.97
N SER A 35 -3.93 -0.87 -10.57
CA SER A 35 -4.32 -2.08 -11.32
C SER A 35 -5.77 -2.50 -11.02
N TYR A 36 -6.74 -1.60 -11.25
CA TYR A 36 -8.13 -1.78 -10.85
C TYR A 36 -8.80 -2.98 -11.51
N SER A 37 -8.60 -3.17 -12.79
CA SER A 37 -9.17 -4.30 -13.51
C SER A 37 -8.43 -5.61 -13.26
N ALA A 38 -7.12 -5.54 -12.91
CA ALA A 38 -6.30 -6.73 -12.71
C ALA A 38 -6.44 -7.32 -11.29
N LEU A 39 -6.63 -6.50 -10.26
CA LEU A 39 -6.75 -6.94 -8.86
C LEU A 39 -7.78 -6.14 -8.06
N PRO A 40 -9.07 -6.15 -8.44
CA PRO A 40 -10.11 -5.35 -7.80
C PRO A 40 -10.30 -5.65 -6.31
N SER A 41 -9.98 -6.88 -5.86
CA SER A 41 -10.11 -7.27 -4.45
C SER A 41 -9.27 -6.42 -3.51
N PHE A 42 -8.15 -5.87 -3.97
CA PHE A 42 -7.28 -4.96 -3.23
C PHE A 42 -7.50 -3.50 -3.65
N THR A 43 -7.57 -3.23 -4.95
CA THR A 43 -7.55 -1.87 -5.48
C THR A 43 -8.86 -1.13 -5.27
N GLU A 44 -10.03 -1.81 -5.21
CA GLU A 44 -11.27 -1.14 -4.85
C GLU A 44 -11.33 -0.69 -3.37
N PRO A 45 -10.93 -1.48 -2.36
CA PRO A 45 -10.71 -0.98 -1.01
C PRO A 45 -9.72 0.20 -0.95
N TYR A 46 -8.63 0.14 -1.70
CA TYR A 46 -7.66 1.24 -1.83
C TYR A 46 -8.33 2.51 -2.38
N ARG A 47 -9.14 2.40 -3.43
CA ARG A 47 -9.92 3.52 -3.99
C ARG A 47 -10.83 4.15 -2.92
N LYS A 48 -11.59 3.35 -2.19
CA LYS A 48 -12.45 3.82 -1.10
C LYS A 48 -11.63 4.58 -0.04
N GLY A 49 -10.46 4.08 0.31
CA GLY A 49 -9.57 4.73 1.25
C GLY A 49 -9.12 6.12 0.79
N TRP A 50 -8.58 6.24 -0.42
CA TRP A 50 -8.12 7.54 -0.91
C TRP A 50 -9.28 8.51 -1.19
N GLN A 51 -10.45 8.04 -1.60
CA GLN A 51 -11.64 8.89 -1.76
C GLN A 51 -12.08 9.49 -0.42
N MET A 52 -12.10 8.68 0.64
CA MET A 52 -12.46 9.14 1.98
C MET A 52 -11.46 10.21 2.47
N ALA A 53 -10.16 9.97 2.31
CA ALA A 53 -9.14 10.95 2.70
C ALA A 53 -9.23 12.24 1.88
N LEU A 54 -9.51 12.15 0.58
CA LEU A 54 -9.69 13.31 -0.30
C LEU A 54 -10.86 14.19 0.17
N GLU A 55 -11.98 13.57 0.50
CA GLU A 55 -13.14 14.30 1.03
C GLU A 55 -12.81 15.00 2.34
N GLU A 56 -12.13 14.33 3.28
CA GLU A 56 -11.71 14.91 4.55
C GLU A 56 -10.76 16.10 4.36
N VAL A 57 -9.74 15.95 3.51
CA VAL A 57 -8.79 17.02 3.20
C VAL A 57 -9.53 18.21 2.61
N ASN A 58 -10.44 17.97 1.68
CA ASN A 58 -11.21 19.03 1.03
C ASN A 58 -12.25 19.68 1.95
N ALA A 59 -12.86 18.92 2.84
CA ALA A 59 -13.76 19.46 3.86
C ALA A 59 -13.03 20.34 4.90
N SER A 60 -11.75 20.03 5.17
CA SER A 60 -10.88 20.82 6.07
C SER A 60 -10.26 22.07 5.40
N GLY A 61 -10.71 22.45 4.20
CA GLY A 61 -10.22 23.64 3.48
C GLY A 61 -9.21 23.33 2.37
N GLY A 62 -8.91 22.07 2.11
CA GLY A 62 -7.97 21.66 1.08
C GLY A 62 -6.50 21.86 1.48
N VAL A 63 -5.64 22.08 0.49
CA VAL A 63 -4.19 22.27 0.65
C VAL A 63 -3.77 23.54 -0.07
N LEU A 64 -2.92 24.36 0.54
CA LEU A 64 -2.47 25.67 -0.01
C LEU A 64 -3.65 26.59 -0.38
N GLY A 65 -4.76 26.52 0.35
CA GLY A 65 -5.97 27.30 0.06
C GLY A 65 -6.76 26.81 -1.16
N LYS A 66 -6.44 25.64 -1.72
CA LYS A 66 -7.08 25.02 -2.87
C LYS A 66 -7.59 23.63 -2.55
N LYS A 67 -8.62 23.16 -3.21
CA LYS A 67 -9.05 21.76 -3.12
C LYS A 67 -8.09 20.86 -3.87
N LEU A 68 -7.96 19.60 -3.42
CA LEU A 68 -7.32 18.55 -4.20
C LEU A 68 -8.34 17.95 -5.17
N ALA A 69 -7.89 17.62 -6.37
CA ALA A 69 -8.61 16.80 -7.35
C ALA A 69 -7.74 15.60 -7.72
N ILE A 70 -8.30 14.40 -7.69
CA ILE A 70 -7.58 13.19 -8.09
C ILE A 70 -8.14 12.70 -9.41
N VAL A 71 -7.26 12.57 -10.40
CA VAL A 71 -7.55 11.94 -11.70
C VAL A 71 -6.94 10.55 -11.66
N SER A 72 -7.78 9.51 -11.77
CA SER A 72 -7.39 8.12 -11.64
C SER A 72 -7.35 7.41 -12.99
N ARG A 73 -6.36 6.51 -13.17
CA ARG A 73 -6.19 5.66 -14.36
C ARG A 73 -5.98 4.21 -13.94
N ASP A 74 -6.55 3.29 -14.74
CA ASP A 74 -6.31 1.85 -14.60
C ASP A 74 -5.15 1.44 -15.52
N ASP A 75 -4.15 0.78 -14.95
CA ASP A 75 -2.98 0.26 -15.69
C ASP A 75 -3.20 -1.16 -16.24
N GLY A 76 -4.35 -1.79 -15.93
CA GLY A 76 -4.67 -3.14 -16.40
C GLY A 76 -3.65 -4.21 -15.99
N GLY A 77 -2.80 -3.95 -14.98
CA GLY A 77 -1.74 -4.85 -14.56
C GLY A 77 -0.53 -4.86 -15.50
N LYS A 78 -0.32 -3.80 -16.33
CA LYS A 78 0.72 -3.76 -17.34
C LYS A 78 1.62 -2.52 -17.18
N PRO A 79 2.96 -2.70 -17.09
CA PRO A 79 3.89 -1.57 -16.93
C PRO A 79 3.82 -0.55 -18.07
N GLY A 80 3.63 -0.97 -19.32
CA GLY A 80 3.52 -0.06 -20.47
C GLY A 80 2.28 0.83 -20.41
N ASP A 81 1.13 0.26 -20.00
CA ASP A 81 -0.12 1.01 -19.86
C ASP A 81 -0.01 2.00 -18.68
N ALA A 82 0.68 1.62 -17.59
CA ALA A 82 0.95 2.51 -16.45
C ALA A 82 1.83 3.71 -16.84
N VAL A 83 2.87 3.51 -17.66
CA VAL A 83 3.71 4.62 -18.15
C VAL A 83 2.93 5.52 -19.10
N THR A 84 2.06 4.96 -19.94
CA THR A 84 1.15 5.76 -20.79
C THR A 84 0.22 6.60 -19.94
N ALA A 85 -0.43 6.00 -18.93
CA ALA A 85 -1.30 6.69 -17.96
C ALA A 85 -0.55 7.80 -17.21
N ALA A 86 0.68 7.54 -16.75
CA ALA A 86 1.52 8.54 -16.09
C ALA A 86 1.80 9.74 -17.00
N ASN A 87 2.11 9.48 -18.27
CA ASN A 87 2.35 10.56 -19.23
C ASN A 87 1.09 11.40 -19.50
N GLU A 88 -0.07 10.76 -19.64
CA GLU A 88 -1.35 11.46 -19.83
C GLU A 88 -1.70 12.32 -18.60
N LEU A 89 -1.58 11.78 -17.41
CA LEU A 89 -1.84 12.50 -16.15
C LEU A 89 -0.97 13.77 -16.02
N VAL A 90 0.31 13.65 -16.36
CA VAL A 90 1.24 14.79 -16.26
C VAL A 90 1.03 15.78 -17.40
N SER A 91 0.91 15.32 -18.66
CA SER A 91 0.92 16.19 -19.84
C SER A 91 -0.45 16.79 -20.16
N ASN A 92 -1.53 16.01 -19.98
CA ASN A 92 -2.88 16.41 -20.36
C ASN A 92 -3.72 16.88 -19.17
N ASP A 93 -3.64 16.14 -18.05
CA ASP A 93 -4.41 16.46 -16.83
C ASP A 93 -3.67 17.43 -15.89
N HIS A 94 -2.41 17.77 -16.21
CA HIS A 94 -1.56 18.68 -15.45
C HIS A 94 -1.38 18.27 -13.98
N ALA A 95 -1.30 16.98 -13.73
CA ALA A 95 -1.04 16.45 -12.39
C ALA A 95 0.33 16.92 -11.87
N VAL A 96 0.35 17.53 -10.68
CA VAL A 96 1.57 18.06 -10.05
C VAL A 96 2.44 16.98 -9.43
N LEU A 97 1.86 15.82 -9.15
CA LEU A 97 2.53 14.61 -8.65
C LEU A 97 1.70 13.38 -9.01
N LEU A 98 2.35 12.22 -8.91
CA LEU A 98 1.72 10.91 -9.13
C LEU A 98 1.73 10.09 -7.83
N PHE A 99 0.74 9.19 -7.68
CA PHE A 99 0.75 8.19 -6.62
C PHE A 99 0.03 6.91 -7.05
N GLY A 100 0.24 5.85 -6.26
CA GLY A 100 -0.45 4.58 -6.47
C GLY A 100 0.49 3.46 -6.84
N THR A 101 0.11 2.72 -7.86
CA THR A 101 0.60 1.44 -8.38
C THR A 101 0.54 0.30 -7.36
N PHE A 102 0.15 -0.89 -7.86
CA PHE A 102 0.09 -2.10 -7.05
C PHE A 102 1.30 -3.01 -7.29
N PHE A 103 1.45 -3.52 -8.51
CA PHE A 103 2.52 -4.49 -8.82
C PHE A 103 3.90 -3.85 -8.80
N SER A 104 4.88 -4.58 -8.25
CA SER A 104 6.26 -4.09 -8.09
C SER A 104 6.92 -3.67 -9.42
N ASN A 105 6.77 -4.47 -10.47
CA ASN A 105 7.28 -4.15 -11.81
C ASN A 105 6.61 -2.90 -12.42
N ILE A 106 5.34 -2.65 -12.11
CA ILE A 106 4.64 -1.42 -12.52
C ILE A 106 5.18 -0.22 -11.72
N GLY A 107 5.32 -0.38 -10.39
CA GLY A 107 5.90 0.66 -9.55
C GLY A 107 7.30 1.08 -10.02
N LEU A 108 8.15 0.13 -10.40
CA LEU A 108 9.47 0.41 -10.97
C LEU A 108 9.38 1.18 -12.29
N ALA A 109 8.47 0.81 -13.19
CA ALA A 109 8.29 1.50 -14.47
C ALA A 109 7.80 2.95 -14.29
N VAL A 110 6.84 3.18 -13.38
CA VAL A 110 6.37 4.55 -13.07
C VAL A 110 7.44 5.35 -12.31
N SER A 111 8.24 4.71 -11.46
CA SER A 111 9.38 5.34 -10.78
C SER A 111 10.45 5.80 -11.77
N ASP A 112 10.75 5.01 -12.79
CA ASP A 112 11.69 5.39 -13.86
C ASP A 112 11.11 6.55 -14.70
N PHE A 113 9.82 6.51 -15.05
CA PHE A 113 9.12 7.64 -15.67
C PHE A 113 9.23 8.91 -14.81
N ALA A 114 8.97 8.80 -13.51
CA ALA A 114 9.05 9.92 -12.56
C ALA A 114 10.46 10.53 -12.53
N LYS A 115 11.50 9.70 -12.53
CA LYS A 115 12.90 10.13 -12.67
C LYS A 115 13.16 10.90 -13.96
N GLN A 116 12.75 10.35 -15.11
CA GLN A 116 12.96 10.96 -16.42
C GLN A 116 12.23 12.29 -16.59
N LYS A 117 11.02 12.40 -16.06
CA LYS A 117 10.16 13.59 -16.17
C LYS A 117 10.31 14.56 -15.00
N LYS A 118 11.09 14.21 -13.98
CA LYS A 118 11.27 14.99 -12.74
C LYS A 118 9.92 15.29 -12.07
N VAL A 119 9.10 14.27 -11.88
CA VAL A 119 7.78 14.33 -11.25
C VAL A 119 7.82 13.56 -9.93
N PHE A 120 7.29 14.14 -8.86
CA PHE A 120 7.18 13.43 -7.58
C PHE A 120 6.25 12.22 -7.72
N PHE A 121 6.69 11.06 -7.22
CA PHE A 121 5.91 9.84 -7.21
C PHE A 121 5.89 9.19 -5.84
N LEU A 122 4.68 8.97 -5.29
CA LEU A 122 4.47 8.18 -4.09
C LEU A 122 4.00 6.78 -4.48
N GLY A 123 4.91 5.80 -4.51
CA GLY A 123 4.58 4.39 -4.63
C GLY A 123 3.83 3.91 -3.40
N ALA A 124 2.55 3.61 -3.57
CA ALA A 124 1.69 3.19 -2.46
C ALA A 124 1.93 1.72 -2.08
N GLU A 125 1.97 0.83 -3.07
CA GLU A 125 1.95 -0.62 -2.90
C GLU A 125 3.17 -1.39 -3.42
N PRO A 126 4.05 -0.88 -4.30
CA PRO A 126 5.16 -1.68 -4.81
C PRO A 126 6.10 -2.10 -3.67
N LEU A 127 6.25 -3.42 -3.46
CA LEU A 127 6.95 -3.97 -2.30
C LEU A 127 8.41 -4.35 -2.56
N THR A 128 8.83 -4.46 -3.83
CA THR A 128 10.23 -4.80 -4.15
C THR A 128 11.22 -3.83 -3.51
N ASP A 129 12.30 -4.36 -2.97
CA ASP A 129 13.35 -3.55 -2.36
C ASP A 129 14.08 -2.68 -3.39
N ALA A 130 14.11 -3.11 -4.65
CA ALA A 130 14.69 -2.34 -5.75
C ALA A 130 14.07 -0.94 -5.88
N PHE A 131 12.79 -0.75 -5.50
CA PHE A 131 12.08 0.51 -5.65
C PHE A 131 12.74 1.68 -4.90
N THR A 132 13.25 1.45 -3.70
CA THR A 132 13.93 2.48 -2.90
C THR A 132 15.44 2.28 -2.83
N TRP A 133 15.96 1.14 -3.31
CA TRP A 133 17.39 0.81 -3.30
C TRP A 133 17.98 0.82 -4.70
N SER A 134 18.23 -0.32 -5.33
CA SER A 134 19.00 -0.42 -6.58
C SER A 134 18.43 0.37 -7.76
N GLN A 135 17.11 0.64 -7.77
CA GLN A 135 16.43 1.50 -8.73
C GLN A 135 15.81 2.74 -8.08
N GLY A 136 16.15 2.99 -6.81
CA GLY A 136 15.72 4.17 -6.09
C GLY A 136 16.24 5.43 -6.75
N ASN A 137 15.47 6.52 -6.68
CA ASN A 137 15.81 7.79 -7.27
C ASN A 137 15.25 8.96 -6.45
N HIS A 138 15.68 10.16 -6.78
CA HIS A 138 15.34 11.40 -6.09
C HIS A 138 13.84 11.69 -6.01
N TYR A 139 13.04 11.26 -6.99
CA TYR A 139 11.64 11.65 -7.14
C TYR A 139 10.64 10.65 -6.57
N SER A 140 11.09 9.45 -6.20
CA SER A 140 10.19 8.35 -5.81
C SER A 140 10.28 8.04 -4.33
N PHE A 141 9.12 8.00 -3.66
CA PHE A 141 8.93 7.66 -2.25
C PHE A 141 8.02 6.45 -2.12
N ARG A 142 8.18 5.63 -1.06
CA ARG A 142 7.33 4.48 -0.82
C ARG A 142 6.61 4.56 0.53
N LEU A 143 5.30 4.23 0.53
CA LEU A 143 4.49 4.22 1.74
C LEU A 143 4.52 2.87 2.46
N ARG A 144 4.20 1.75 1.79
CA ARG A 144 4.12 0.42 2.44
C ARG A 144 5.48 -0.12 2.89
N PRO A 145 5.49 -0.99 3.93
CA PRO A 145 6.71 -1.71 4.30
C PRO A 145 7.20 -2.57 3.13
N SER A 146 8.50 -2.51 2.88
CA SER A 146 9.17 -3.24 1.80
C SER A 146 9.16 -4.76 2.02
N ASN A 147 9.60 -5.51 0.99
CA ASN A 147 9.86 -6.94 1.14
C ASN A 147 10.91 -7.20 2.23
N TYR A 148 11.97 -6.40 2.31
CA TYR A 148 12.98 -6.51 3.37
C TYR A 148 12.36 -6.33 4.76
N MET A 149 11.56 -5.30 4.97
CA MET A 149 10.93 -5.04 6.26
C MET A 149 10.02 -6.19 6.68
N GLN A 150 9.15 -6.65 5.77
CA GLN A 150 8.26 -7.78 6.04
C GLN A 150 9.01 -9.08 6.23
N ALA A 151 10.04 -9.36 5.41
CA ALA A 151 10.91 -10.51 5.56
C ALA A 151 11.63 -10.50 6.92
N ALA A 152 12.12 -9.35 7.37
CA ALA A 152 12.81 -9.22 8.66
C ALA A 152 11.86 -9.51 9.82
N MET A 153 10.61 -8.99 9.76
CA MET A 153 9.56 -9.28 10.75
C MET A 153 9.22 -10.79 10.80
N LEU A 154 9.01 -11.40 9.63
CA LEU A 154 8.68 -12.82 9.52
C LEU A 154 9.85 -13.73 9.87
N ALA A 155 11.09 -13.36 9.52
CA ALA A 155 12.29 -14.13 9.82
C ALA A 155 12.56 -14.21 11.33
N GLU A 156 12.14 -13.22 12.13
CA GLU A 156 12.21 -13.31 13.60
C GLU A 156 11.35 -14.45 14.16
N GLU A 157 10.15 -14.62 13.62
CA GLU A 157 9.25 -15.71 14.03
C GLU A 157 9.69 -17.05 13.42
N ALA A 158 10.10 -17.05 12.15
CA ALA A 158 10.61 -18.24 11.46
C ALA A 158 11.83 -18.83 12.13
N ALA A 159 12.73 -17.99 12.66
CA ALA A 159 13.95 -18.45 13.35
C ALA A 159 13.66 -19.24 14.64
N LYS A 160 12.47 -19.08 15.23
CA LYS A 160 12.02 -19.82 16.43
C LYS A 160 11.52 -21.23 16.10
N LEU A 161 11.21 -21.50 14.82
CA LEU A 161 10.71 -22.79 14.37
C LEU A 161 11.83 -23.85 14.40
N PRO A 162 11.51 -25.11 14.75
CA PRO A 162 12.51 -26.18 14.75
C PRO A 162 12.93 -26.62 13.34
N ALA A 163 12.16 -26.23 12.32
CA ALA A 163 12.32 -26.62 10.93
C ALA A 163 13.71 -26.25 10.37
N LYS A 164 14.34 -27.21 9.70
CA LYS A 164 15.63 -27.04 9.02
C LYS A 164 15.51 -27.10 7.50
N ARG A 165 14.56 -27.88 6.99
CA ARG A 165 14.30 -28.06 5.56
C ARG A 165 13.18 -27.13 5.10
N TRP A 166 13.52 -26.16 4.28
CA TRP A 166 12.59 -25.13 3.82
C TRP A 166 12.40 -25.20 2.30
N ALA A 167 11.17 -25.07 1.86
CA ALA A 167 10.85 -24.82 0.46
C ALA A 167 10.15 -23.46 0.30
N THR A 168 10.12 -22.94 -0.92
CA THR A 168 9.47 -21.66 -1.21
C THR A 168 8.49 -21.77 -2.37
N VAL A 169 7.41 -21.00 -2.32
CA VAL A 169 6.50 -20.77 -3.43
C VAL A 169 6.22 -19.28 -3.57
N ALA A 170 6.49 -18.73 -4.75
CA ALA A 170 6.35 -17.30 -5.01
C ALA A 170 5.98 -17.04 -6.48
N PRO A 171 5.20 -15.99 -6.76
CA PRO A 171 4.89 -15.63 -8.14
C PRO A 171 6.17 -15.21 -8.89
N ASN A 172 6.33 -15.71 -10.12
CA ASN A 172 7.51 -15.48 -10.94
C ASN A 172 7.52 -14.07 -11.55
N TYR A 173 7.73 -13.07 -10.72
CA TYR A 173 7.99 -11.68 -11.12
C TYR A 173 8.70 -10.93 -9.98
N GLU A 174 9.01 -9.65 -10.19
CA GLU A 174 9.86 -8.82 -9.33
C GLU A 174 9.54 -8.92 -7.82
N TYR A 175 8.26 -8.83 -7.43
CA TYR A 175 7.84 -8.95 -6.04
C TYR A 175 8.24 -10.30 -5.42
N GLY A 176 7.88 -11.40 -6.10
CA GLY A 176 8.15 -12.74 -5.58
C GLY A 176 9.64 -13.02 -5.48
N GLN A 177 10.40 -12.62 -6.50
CA GLN A 177 11.86 -12.81 -6.56
C GLN A 177 12.56 -12.03 -5.44
N SER A 178 12.20 -10.75 -5.25
CA SER A 178 12.72 -9.90 -4.17
C SER A 178 12.37 -10.48 -2.79
N ALA A 179 11.11 -10.87 -2.55
CA ALA A 179 10.66 -11.40 -1.26
C ALA A 179 11.37 -12.70 -0.86
N VAL A 180 11.51 -13.65 -1.80
CA VAL A 180 12.21 -14.92 -1.54
C VAL A 180 13.69 -14.69 -1.29
N ALA A 181 14.34 -13.87 -2.11
CA ALA A 181 15.76 -13.59 -1.97
C ALA A 181 16.09 -12.99 -0.60
N VAL A 182 15.36 -11.95 -0.20
CA VAL A 182 15.62 -11.26 1.08
C VAL A 182 15.23 -12.11 2.28
N PHE A 183 14.12 -12.87 2.21
CA PHE A 183 13.77 -13.77 3.32
C PHE A 183 14.81 -14.87 3.51
N LYS A 184 15.29 -15.49 2.42
CA LYS A 184 16.39 -16.47 2.48
C LYS A 184 17.65 -15.89 3.11
N GLN A 185 18.06 -14.70 2.68
CA GLN A 185 19.21 -14.01 3.22
C GLN A 185 19.08 -13.79 4.73
N LEU A 186 17.96 -13.22 5.18
CA LEU A 186 17.74 -12.85 6.57
C LEU A 186 17.57 -14.08 7.49
N LEU A 187 16.83 -15.10 7.02
CA LEU A 187 16.64 -16.31 7.81
C LEU A 187 17.91 -17.16 7.90
N SER A 188 18.66 -17.31 6.79
CA SER A 188 19.92 -18.06 6.79
C SER A 188 20.98 -17.39 7.69
N ALA A 189 20.99 -16.06 7.78
CA ALA A 189 21.86 -15.33 8.70
C ALA A 189 21.53 -15.63 10.18
N LYS A 190 20.24 -15.80 10.51
CA LYS A 190 19.78 -16.16 11.86
C LYS A 190 19.89 -17.66 12.17
N ARG A 191 19.74 -18.49 11.14
CA ARG A 191 19.66 -19.95 11.21
C ARG A 191 20.56 -20.58 10.12
N PRO A 192 21.88 -20.62 10.31
CA PRO A 192 22.82 -21.18 9.31
C PRO A 192 22.67 -22.70 9.11
N ASP A 193 21.88 -23.38 9.96
CA ASP A 193 21.54 -24.80 9.85
C ASP A 193 20.39 -25.10 8.87
N ILE A 194 19.81 -24.09 8.24
CA ILE A 194 18.69 -24.24 7.29
C ILE A 194 19.17 -24.69 5.92
N GLN A 195 18.41 -25.61 5.34
CA GLN A 195 18.57 -26.10 3.97
C GLN A 195 17.35 -25.69 3.12
N TRP A 196 17.61 -25.02 2.01
CA TRP A 196 16.59 -24.70 1.01
C TRP A 196 16.47 -25.86 0.04
N VAL A 197 15.37 -26.64 0.15
CA VAL A 197 15.23 -27.93 -0.54
C VAL A 197 14.40 -27.85 -1.81
N GLY A 198 13.64 -26.77 -2.04
CA GLY A 198 12.85 -26.60 -3.24
C GLY A 198 12.33 -25.17 -3.42
N GLU A 199 12.06 -24.82 -4.67
CA GLU A 199 11.51 -23.52 -5.05
C GLU A 199 10.48 -23.69 -6.17
N GLN A 200 9.31 -23.10 -5.99
CA GLN A 200 8.26 -23.12 -6.99
C GLN A 200 7.93 -21.67 -7.42
N TRP A 201 7.97 -21.45 -8.72
CA TRP A 201 7.81 -20.13 -9.34
C TRP A 201 6.64 -20.09 -10.33
N PRO A 202 5.38 -20.21 -9.88
CA PRO A 202 4.23 -20.13 -10.77
C PRO A 202 4.13 -18.75 -11.42
N THR A 203 3.63 -18.72 -12.64
CA THR A 203 3.30 -17.46 -13.33
C THR A 203 2.20 -16.75 -12.55
N GLN A 204 2.39 -15.45 -12.28
CA GLN A 204 1.44 -14.60 -11.56
C GLN A 204 0.03 -14.67 -12.19
N GLY A 205 -0.99 -14.95 -11.37
CA GLY A 205 -2.38 -15.06 -11.77
C GLY A 205 -2.75 -16.39 -12.48
N LYS A 206 -1.79 -17.30 -12.65
CA LYS A 206 -1.95 -18.55 -13.44
C LYS A 206 -1.34 -19.78 -12.76
N ILE A 207 -1.39 -19.84 -11.41
CA ILE A 207 -0.84 -20.98 -10.68
C ILE A 207 -1.53 -22.29 -11.10
N ASP A 208 -0.75 -23.31 -11.43
CA ASP A 208 -1.15 -24.71 -11.37
C ASP A 208 -0.89 -25.21 -9.94
N ALA A 209 -1.90 -25.05 -9.09
CA ALA A 209 -1.77 -25.36 -7.67
C ALA A 209 -1.53 -26.85 -7.41
N GLY A 210 -2.03 -27.73 -8.31
CA GLY A 210 -1.80 -29.17 -8.22
C GLY A 210 -0.35 -29.54 -8.45
N ALA A 211 0.24 -29.06 -9.56
CA ALA A 211 1.66 -29.29 -9.89
C ALA A 211 2.58 -28.69 -8.82
N VAL A 212 2.32 -27.46 -8.38
CA VAL A 212 3.09 -26.77 -7.34
C VAL A 212 3.04 -27.54 -6.03
N SER A 213 1.84 -27.96 -5.58
CA SER A 213 1.68 -28.71 -4.32
C SER A 213 2.39 -30.06 -4.39
N GLN A 214 2.33 -30.76 -5.53
CA GLN A 214 3.02 -32.03 -5.74
C GLN A 214 4.54 -31.87 -5.69
N ALA A 215 5.09 -30.86 -6.35
CA ALA A 215 6.52 -30.57 -6.35
C ALA A 215 7.04 -30.22 -4.95
N LEU A 216 6.33 -29.34 -4.23
CA LEU A 216 6.70 -29.02 -2.84
C LEU A 216 6.62 -30.25 -1.92
N ALA A 217 5.63 -31.15 -2.11
CA ALA A 217 5.56 -32.38 -1.32
C ALA A 217 6.74 -33.33 -1.61
N ALA A 218 7.18 -33.42 -2.88
CA ALA A 218 8.33 -34.23 -3.28
C ALA A 218 9.65 -33.74 -2.66
N ASP A 219 9.82 -32.42 -2.48
CA ASP A 219 10.98 -31.83 -1.81
C ASP A 219 11.04 -32.14 -0.32
N ASN A 220 9.95 -32.67 0.25
CA ASN A 220 9.79 -33.03 1.66
C ASN A 220 10.30 -31.94 2.63
N PRO A 221 9.79 -30.70 2.58
CA PRO A 221 10.15 -29.64 3.49
C PRO A 221 9.50 -29.83 4.87
N GLU A 222 10.12 -29.27 5.91
CA GLU A 222 9.55 -29.12 7.25
C GLU A 222 8.81 -27.78 7.40
N ALA A 223 9.21 -26.79 6.59
CA ALA A 223 8.57 -25.50 6.52
C ALA A 223 8.48 -24.98 5.08
N ILE A 224 7.46 -24.16 4.81
CA ILE A 224 7.21 -23.52 3.52
C ILE A 224 7.15 -22.02 3.70
N LEU A 225 7.92 -21.29 2.90
CA LEU A 225 7.68 -19.86 2.67
C LEU A 225 6.69 -19.70 1.53
N ASN A 226 5.54 -19.11 1.81
CA ASN A 226 4.57 -18.71 0.80
C ASN A 226 4.62 -17.20 0.54
N VAL A 227 4.70 -16.83 -0.73
CA VAL A 227 4.66 -15.43 -1.21
C VAL A 227 3.51 -15.23 -2.20
N THR A 228 2.70 -16.26 -2.47
CA THR A 228 1.53 -16.13 -3.33
C THR A 228 0.45 -15.26 -2.65
N PHE A 229 -0.35 -14.57 -3.43
CA PHE A 229 -1.43 -13.71 -2.97
C PHE A 229 -2.62 -13.72 -3.95
N GLY A 230 -3.72 -13.10 -3.55
CA GLY A 230 -4.92 -13.01 -4.36
C GLY A 230 -5.50 -14.39 -4.75
N PRO A 231 -6.02 -14.54 -5.97
CA PRO A 231 -6.60 -15.80 -6.43
C PRO A 231 -5.62 -16.98 -6.44
N ASP A 232 -4.34 -16.74 -6.65
CA ASP A 232 -3.33 -17.81 -6.65
C ASP A 232 -3.11 -18.37 -5.24
N LEU A 233 -3.13 -17.54 -4.21
CA LEU A 233 -3.10 -17.99 -2.82
C LEU A 233 -4.30 -18.87 -2.49
N VAL A 234 -5.52 -18.47 -2.90
CA VAL A 234 -6.75 -19.24 -2.65
C VAL A 234 -6.66 -20.63 -3.29
N LYS A 235 -6.21 -20.71 -4.54
CA LYS A 235 -6.00 -22.00 -5.23
C LYS A 235 -4.94 -22.86 -4.53
N PHE A 236 -3.81 -22.24 -4.15
CA PHE A 236 -2.71 -22.93 -3.48
C PHE A 236 -3.12 -23.51 -2.12
N VAL A 237 -3.85 -22.72 -1.31
CA VAL A 237 -4.35 -23.18 0.00
C VAL A 237 -5.32 -24.33 -0.16
N ARG A 238 -6.32 -24.20 -1.04
CA ARG A 238 -7.34 -25.25 -1.27
C ARG A 238 -6.72 -26.55 -1.76
N GLU A 239 -5.87 -26.47 -2.76
CA GLU A 239 -5.21 -27.66 -3.30
C GLU A 239 -4.23 -28.27 -2.30
N GLY A 240 -3.48 -27.43 -1.58
CA GLY A 240 -2.57 -27.88 -0.52
C GLY A 240 -3.31 -28.57 0.63
N ASN A 241 -4.46 -28.04 1.06
CA ASN A 241 -5.32 -28.68 2.06
C ASN A 241 -5.83 -30.04 1.56
N THR A 242 -6.34 -30.09 0.34
CA THR A 242 -6.86 -31.34 -0.28
C THR A 242 -5.81 -32.43 -0.33
N ARG A 243 -4.55 -32.08 -0.63
CA ARG A 243 -3.42 -33.01 -0.71
C ARG A 243 -2.70 -33.25 0.64
N GLY A 244 -3.12 -32.57 1.70
CA GLY A 244 -2.44 -32.64 3.00
C GLY A 244 -1.02 -32.04 3.00
N LEU A 245 -0.72 -31.14 2.07
CA LEU A 245 0.62 -30.54 1.92
C LEU A 245 1.11 -29.87 3.23
N PHE A 246 0.21 -29.21 3.93
CA PHE A 246 0.53 -28.41 5.11
C PHE A 246 0.54 -29.22 6.41
N LYS A 247 0.13 -30.49 6.35
CA LYS A 247 0.09 -31.36 7.54
C LYS A 247 1.51 -31.51 8.11
N ASP A 248 1.65 -31.27 9.40
CA ASP A 248 2.92 -31.37 10.15
C ASP A 248 4.03 -30.44 9.63
N LYS A 249 3.67 -29.39 8.93
CA LYS A 249 4.59 -28.38 8.40
C LYS A 249 4.30 -26.99 8.94
N SER A 250 5.35 -26.23 9.20
CA SER A 250 5.23 -24.80 9.47
C SER A 250 5.08 -24.03 8.16
N VAL A 251 4.24 -23.01 8.14
CA VAL A 251 4.13 -22.10 6.97
C VAL A 251 4.33 -20.67 7.45
N VAL A 252 5.22 -19.96 6.77
CA VAL A 252 5.44 -18.53 6.92
C VAL A 252 5.00 -17.86 5.64
N SER A 253 4.14 -16.84 5.72
CA SER A 253 3.53 -16.29 4.54
C SER A 253 3.45 -14.77 4.56
N PHE A 254 3.89 -14.17 3.45
CA PHE A 254 3.67 -12.76 3.20
C PHE A 254 2.19 -12.49 2.90
N LEU A 255 1.65 -11.39 3.41
CA LEU A 255 0.36 -10.79 3.07
C LEU A 255 -0.88 -11.63 3.39
N THR A 256 -0.76 -12.91 3.71
CA THR A 256 -1.93 -13.83 3.88
C THR A 256 -2.90 -13.37 4.97
N GLY A 257 -2.43 -12.62 5.97
CA GLY A 257 -3.29 -12.04 7.02
C GLY A 257 -4.00 -10.74 6.61
N GLU A 258 -3.85 -10.27 5.38
CA GLU A 258 -4.62 -9.15 4.85
C GLU A 258 -6.04 -9.63 4.51
N PRO A 259 -7.10 -8.92 4.93
CA PRO A 259 -8.48 -9.35 4.69
C PRO A 259 -8.80 -9.61 3.21
N GLU A 260 -8.16 -8.90 2.30
CA GLU A 260 -8.29 -9.09 0.86
C GLU A 260 -7.97 -10.51 0.40
N TYR A 261 -7.07 -11.17 1.13
CA TYR A 261 -6.54 -12.49 0.79
C TYR A 261 -7.01 -13.57 1.76
N LEU A 262 -7.25 -13.22 3.02
CA LEU A 262 -7.67 -14.16 4.05
C LEU A 262 -9.18 -14.44 3.97
N ASP A 263 -10.04 -13.40 3.83
CA ASP A 263 -11.49 -13.55 3.81
C ASP A 263 -12.01 -14.51 2.72
N PRO A 264 -11.45 -14.53 1.48
CA PRO A 264 -11.90 -15.47 0.44
C PRO A 264 -11.69 -16.95 0.77
N LEU A 265 -10.83 -17.27 1.73
CA LEU A 265 -10.56 -18.63 2.19
C LEU A 265 -11.68 -19.17 3.10
N LYS A 266 -12.43 -18.29 3.76
CA LYS A 266 -13.52 -18.66 4.68
C LYS A 266 -13.05 -19.70 5.72
N ASP A 267 -13.80 -20.78 5.89
CA ASP A 267 -13.50 -21.91 6.75
C ASP A 267 -12.36 -22.83 6.24
N GLU A 268 -11.89 -22.61 5.01
CA GLU A 268 -10.72 -23.29 4.44
C GLU A 268 -9.40 -22.59 4.77
N ALA A 269 -9.43 -21.47 5.51
CA ALA A 269 -8.22 -20.75 5.89
C ALA A 269 -7.27 -21.63 6.70
N PRO A 270 -5.98 -21.58 6.42
CA PRO A 270 -5.01 -22.43 7.08
C PRO A 270 -4.88 -22.08 8.55
N GLU A 271 -4.66 -23.10 9.38
CA GLU A 271 -4.44 -22.96 10.82
C GLU A 271 -2.97 -22.76 11.12
N GLY A 272 -2.66 -21.75 11.95
CA GLY A 272 -1.33 -21.55 12.51
C GLY A 272 -0.24 -21.03 11.56
N TRP A 273 -0.60 -20.59 10.33
CA TRP A 273 0.38 -19.94 9.47
C TRP A 273 0.85 -18.63 10.08
N ILE A 274 2.15 -18.40 10.11
CA ILE A 274 2.76 -17.14 10.54
C ILE A 274 2.70 -16.17 9.37
N VAL A 275 2.01 -15.04 9.55
CA VAL A 275 1.67 -14.15 8.44
C VAL A 275 1.89 -12.67 8.78
N THR A 276 2.15 -11.85 7.77
CA THR A 276 1.86 -10.41 7.84
C THR A 276 0.42 -10.16 7.45
N GLY A 277 -0.23 -9.12 8.03
CA GLY A 277 -1.62 -8.82 7.71
C GLY A 277 -2.19 -7.59 8.40
N TYR A 278 -3.53 -7.49 8.38
CA TYR A 278 -4.27 -6.37 8.95
C TYR A 278 -5.51 -6.86 9.73
N PRO A 279 -5.35 -7.21 11.01
CA PRO A 279 -6.44 -7.67 11.88
C PRO A 279 -7.27 -6.49 12.41
N TRP A 280 -8.00 -5.79 11.51
CA TRP A 280 -8.74 -4.57 11.79
C TRP A 280 -9.64 -4.64 13.02
N TYR A 281 -10.21 -5.81 13.30
CA TYR A 281 -11.13 -6.08 14.41
C TYR A 281 -10.47 -6.12 15.79
N GLY A 282 -9.14 -6.16 15.86
CA GLY A 282 -8.38 -6.24 17.10
C GLY A 282 -7.36 -5.11 17.28
N ILE A 283 -7.40 -4.09 16.44
CA ILE A 283 -6.56 -2.90 16.58
C ILE A 283 -7.34 -1.87 17.37
N HIS A 284 -6.86 -1.51 18.56
CA HIS A 284 -7.50 -0.59 19.49
C HIS A 284 -6.57 0.59 19.80
N THR A 285 -6.28 1.39 18.80
CA THR A 285 -5.59 2.67 18.94
C THR A 285 -6.54 3.81 18.59
N PRO A 286 -6.38 4.99 19.19
CA PRO A 286 -7.27 6.13 18.91
C PRO A 286 -7.36 6.47 17.42
N GLU A 287 -6.22 6.41 16.71
CA GLU A 287 -6.13 6.73 15.29
C GLU A 287 -6.88 5.71 14.44
N HIS A 288 -6.73 4.42 14.76
CA HIS A 288 -7.41 3.35 14.04
C HIS A 288 -8.91 3.34 14.35
N ASP A 289 -9.32 3.54 15.60
CA ASP A 289 -10.73 3.55 15.99
C ASP A 289 -11.50 4.69 15.30
N VAL A 290 -10.89 5.87 15.16
CA VAL A 290 -11.47 6.99 14.40
C VAL A 290 -11.65 6.63 12.94
N PHE A 291 -10.61 6.09 12.31
CA PHE A 291 -10.66 5.65 10.90
C PHE A 291 -11.70 4.55 10.68
N LEU A 292 -11.67 3.50 11.52
CA LEU A 292 -12.58 2.36 11.43
C LEU A 292 -14.05 2.80 11.48
N LYS A 293 -14.38 3.64 12.48
CA LYS A 293 -15.74 4.16 12.66
C LYS A 293 -16.18 4.99 11.44
N ALA A 294 -15.33 5.87 10.95
CA ALA A 294 -15.64 6.72 9.80
C ALA A 294 -15.81 5.89 8.52
N TYR A 295 -14.92 4.92 8.30
CA TYR A 295 -14.97 4.03 7.13
C TYR A 295 -16.25 3.18 7.13
N GLN A 296 -16.58 2.54 8.25
CA GLN A 296 -17.79 1.73 8.38
C GLN A 296 -19.07 2.57 8.23
N ALA A 297 -19.11 3.78 8.78
CA ALA A 297 -20.24 4.68 8.61
C ALA A 297 -20.45 5.09 7.14
N LYS A 298 -19.36 5.25 6.39
CA LYS A 298 -19.43 5.67 4.97
C LYS A 298 -19.75 4.53 4.02
N TYR A 299 -19.14 3.36 4.20
CA TYR A 299 -19.18 2.26 3.23
C TYR A 299 -20.00 1.06 3.67
N ASN A 300 -20.49 1.02 4.92
CA ASN A 300 -21.24 -0.09 5.52
C ASN A 300 -20.49 -1.44 5.42
N GLU A 301 -19.17 -1.41 5.48
CA GLU A 301 -18.30 -2.59 5.46
C GLU A 301 -17.04 -2.33 6.30
N PRO A 302 -16.33 -3.38 6.76
CA PRO A 302 -15.05 -3.19 7.43
C PRO A 302 -13.98 -2.73 6.42
N PRO A 303 -12.98 -1.95 6.87
CA PRO A 303 -11.84 -1.61 6.04
C PRO A 303 -10.97 -2.83 5.78
N ARG A 304 -10.24 -2.79 4.69
CA ARG A 304 -9.18 -3.72 4.32
C ARG A 304 -7.84 -3.02 4.34
N LEU A 305 -6.73 -3.73 4.13
CA LEU A 305 -5.43 -3.06 4.14
C LEU A 305 -5.31 -2.02 3.01
N GLY A 306 -5.84 -2.32 1.83
CA GLY A 306 -5.92 -1.34 0.74
C GLY A 306 -6.58 -0.04 1.17
N SER A 307 -7.64 -0.10 1.99
CA SER A 307 -8.33 1.11 2.51
C SER A 307 -7.38 1.99 3.33
N ILE A 308 -6.57 1.37 4.21
CA ILE A 308 -5.55 2.08 5.01
C ILE A 308 -4.50 2.72 4.11
N VAL A 309 -4.03 1.97 3.12
CA VAL A 309 -2.95 2.45 2.24
C VAL A 309 -3.43 3.60 1.35
N GLY A 310 -4.62 3.48 0.76
CA GLY A 310 -5.23 4.57 -0.03
C GLY A 310 -5.45 5.84 0.81
N TYR A 311 -6.02 5.68 2.00
CA TYR A 311 -6.23 6.78 2.94
C TYR A 311 -4.91 7.45 3.32
N SER A 312 -3.92 6.66 3.74
CA SER A 312 -2.61 7.17 4.16
C SER A 312 -1.83 7.83 3.01
N SER A 313 -2.02 7.37 1.77
CA SER A 313 -1.40 7.99 0.58
C SER A 313 -1.86 9.43 0.40
N VAL A 314 -3.16 9.69 0.43
CA VAL A 314 -3.70 11.05 0.26
C VAL A 314 -3.38 11.94 1.47
N LYS A 315 -3.40 11.40 2.69
CA LYS A 315 -2.97 12.15 3.89
C LYS A 315 -1.48 12.53 3.80
N SER A 316 -0.63 11.64 3.29
CA SER A 316 0.80 11.92 3.05
C SER A 316 0.99 13.00 1.99
N ILE A 317 0.29 12.91 0.86
CA ILE A 317 0.32 13.92 -0.21
C ILE A 317 -0.09 15.29 0.32
N ALA A 318 -1.17 15.36 1.08
CA ALA A 318 -1.61 16.61 1.69
C ALA A 318 -0.55 17.19 2.63
N ALA A 319 0.12 16.34 3.41
CA ALA A 319 1.22 16.75 4.30
C ALA A 319 2.44 17.25 3.52
N PHE A 320 2.83 16.57 2.43
CA PHE A 320 3.94 16.99 1.56
C PHE A 320 3.69 18.37 0.95
N LEU A 321 2.53 18.55 0.32
CA LEU A 321 2.12 19.82 -0.28
C LEU A 321 2.07 20.94 0.76
N THR A 322 1.50 20.69 1.93
CA THR A 322 1.40 21.67 3.02
C THR A 322 2.80 22.06 3.52
N LYS A 323 3.68 21.08 3.74
CA LYS A 323 5.06 21.32 4.22
C LYS A 323 5.90 22.05 3.17
N ALA A 324 5.75 21.70 1.89
CA ALA A 324 6.44 22.35 0.78
C ALA A 324 5.98 23.80 0.57
N GLY A 325 4.74 24.12 0.94
CA GLY A 325 4.11 25.40 0.62
C GLY A 325 4.01 25.67 -0.89
N SER A 326 4.08 24.60 -1.72
CA SER A 326 4.23 24.68 -3.18
C SER A 326 3.84 23.37 -3.84
N THR A 327 3.57 23.44 -5.16
CA THR A 327 3.42 22.28 -6.05
C THR A 327 4.69 22.01 -6.87
N ASP A 328 5.77 22.73 -6.63
CA ASP A 328 7.07 22.53 -7.27
C ASP A 328 7.68 21.20 -6.81
N THR A 329 8.15 20.39 -7.77
CA THR A 329 8.63 19.03 -7.50
C THR A 329 9.82 18.99 -6.53
N GLU A 330 10.82 19.87 -6.70
CA GLU A 330 12.01 19.87 -5.84
C GLU A 330 11.66 20.25 -4.40
N LYS A 331 10.71 21.19 -4.24
CA LYS A 331 10.20 21.55 -2.92
C LYS A 331 9.39 20.42 -2.29
N LEU A 332 8.64 19.64 -3.09
CA LEU A 332 7.92 18.46 -2.60
C LEU A 332 8.89 17.37 -2.12
N VAL A 333 9.93 17.06 -2.89
CA VAL A 333 10.97 16.11 -2.50
C VAL A 333 11.63 16.54 -1.19
N THR A 334 12.12 17.79 -1.13
CA THR A 334 12.75 18.32 0.09
C THR A 334 11.81 18.28 1.29
N ALA A 335 10.52 18.57 1.09
CA ALA A 335 9.52 18.56 2.15
C ALA A 335 9.17 17.16 2.64
N ALA A 336 9.19 16.16 1.76
CA ALA A 336 8.88 14.78 2.08
C ALA A 336 10.00 14.09 2.85
N GLU A 337 11.26 14.45 2.61
CA GLU A 337 12.43 13.92 3.30
C GLU A 337 12.36 14.19 4.82
N GLY A 338 12.28 13.13 5.61
CA GLY A 338 12.20 13.20 7.07
C GLY A 338 10.84 13.63 7.62
N LEU A 339 9.81 13.80 6.77
CA LEU A 339 8.50 14.23 7.22
C LEU A 339 7.75 13.12 7.96
N GLY A 340 7.25 13.45 9.15
CA GLY A 340 6.30 12.64 9.89
C GLY A 340 4.87 12.85 9.41
N VAL A 341 4.12 11.77 9.22
CA VAL A 341 2.70 11.78 8.83
C VAL A 341 1.92 10.86 9.74
N ASN A 342 0.76 11.29 10.20
CA ASN A 342 -0.15 10.44 10.97
C ASN A 342 -0.98 9.55 10.03
N THR A 343 -0.99 8.26 10.31
CA THR A 343 -1.80 7.26 9.62
C THR A 343 -2.73 6.55 10.59
N PRO A 344 -3.74 5.82 10.11
CA PRO A 344 -4.57 5.00 11.00
C PRO A 344 -3.80 3.92 11.78
N LEU A 345 -2.59 3.56 11.36
CA LEU A 345 -1.71 2.63 12.07
C LEU A 345 -0.65 3.35 12.94
N GLY A 346 -0.83 4.63 13.18
CA GLY A 346 0.09 5.48 13.94
C GLY A 346 0.98 6.37 13.06
N PRO A 347 1.89 7.12 13.68
CA PRO A 347 2.77 8.02 12.97
C PRO A 347 3.84 7.25 12.17
N VAL A 348 4.13 7.74 10.97
CA VAL A 348 5.19 7.23 10.10
C VAL A 348 6.09 8.37 9.66
N THR A 349 7.35 8.06 9.34
CA THR A 349 8.32 9.03 8.81
C THR A 349 8.85 8.52 7.48
N PHE A 350 8.89 9.38 6.46
CA PHE A 350 9.58 9.08 5.21
C PHE A 350 11.07 9.36 5.38
N ARG A 351 11.90 8.31 5.39
CA ARG A 351 13.35 8.49 5.62
C ARG A 351 13.98 9.29 4.50
N LYS A 352 14.92 10.16 4.87
CA LYS A 352 15.67 10.95 3.89
C LYS A 352 16.59 10.09 3.02
N ILE A 353 17.22 9.08 3.60
CA ILE A 353 18.28 8.31 2.95
C ILE A 353 17.82 7.45 1.79
N ASP A 354 16.58 6.92 1.85
CA ASP A 354 16.05 6.01 0.84
C ASP A 354 14.59 6.25 0.48
N HIS A 355 13.97 7.30 1.01
CA HIS A 355 12.57 7.66 0.76
C HIS A 355 11.54 6.57 1.15
N GLN A 356 11.97 5.60 1.98
CA GLN A 356 11.09 4.59 2.55
C GLN A 356 10.37 5.12 3.78
N SER A 357 9.04 4.93 3.85
CA SER A 357 8.32 5.22 5.10
C SER A 357 8.61 4.16 6.17
N THR A 358 8.43 4.55 7.44
CA THR A 358 8.55 3.66 8.59
C THR A 358 7.24 2.93 8.92
N LEU A 359 6.28 2.88 7.99
CA LEU A 359 5.06 2.11 8.20
C LEU A 359 5.40 0.65 8.47
N GLY A 360 4.81 0.09 9.53
CA GLY A 360 5.00 -1.31 9.92
C GLY A 360 3.90 -2.22 9.40
N ALA A 361 3.88 -3.45 9.91
CA ALA A 361 2.85 -4.44 9.65
C ALA A 361 2.49 -5.19 10.93
N PHE A 362 1.31 -5.81 10.95
CA PHE A 362 0.99 -6.80 11.98
C PHE A 362 1.56 -8.16 11.59
N VAL A 363 2.17 -8.83 12.54
CA VAL A 363 2.60 -10.23 12.43
C VAL A 363 1.83 -11.05 13.43
N GLY A 364 1.27 -12.16 12.99
CA GLY A 364 0.45 -13.05 13.82
C GLY A 364 0.24 -14.40 13.15
N LYS A 365 -0.77 -15.12 13.58
CA LYS A 365 -1.12 -16.44 13.04
C LYS A 365 -2.53 -16.45 12.47
N THR A 366 -2.74 -17.24 11.44
CA THR A 366 -4.08 -17.48 10.89
C THR A 366 -4.82 -18.54 11.69
N THR A 367 -6.14 -18.41 11.82
CA THR A 367 -7.05 -19.43 12.36
C THR A 367 -8.46 -19.20 11.83
N VAL A 368 -9.37 -20.12 12.11
CA VAL A 368 -10.81 -19.98 11.87
C VAL A 368 -11.53 -19.86 13.20
N LYS A 369 -12.28 -18.76 13.40
CA LYS A 369 -13.18 -18.56 14.55
C LYS A 369 -14.59 -18.36 14.06
N ASP A 370 -15.54 -19.13 14.58
CA ASP A 370 -16.96 -19.06 14.21
C ASP A 370 -17.19 -19.10 12.67
N GLY A 371 -16.43 -19.97 11.98
CA GLY A 371 -16.48 -20.14 10.51
C GLY A 371 -15.88 -18.96 9.72
N LYS A 372 -15.20 -18.01 10.38
CA LYS A 372 -14.55 -16.88 9.74
C LYS A 372 -13.02 -16.94 9.92
N PRO A 373 -12.28 -16.66 8.84
CA PRO A 373 -10.83 -16.59 8.93
C PRO A 373 -10.40 -15.32 9.66
N VAL A 374 -9.48 -15.47 10.57
CA VAL A 374 -8.96 -14.36 11.39
C VAL A 374 -7.46 -14.52 11.65
N MET A 375 -6.80 -13.40 11.99
CA MET A 375 -5.50 -13.44 12.63
C MET A 375 -5.65 -13.46 14.15
N VAL A 376 -4.79 -14.22 14.82
CA VAL A 376 -4.66 -14.29 16.27
C VAL A 376 -3.18 -14.13 16.67
N ASP A 377 -2.91 -13.96 17.96
CA ASP A 377 -1.55 -13.79 18.50
C ASP A 377 -0.72 -12.75 17.73
N PHE A 378 -1.40 -11.68 17.30
CA PHE A 378 -0.77 -10.67 16.46
C PHE A 378 -0.23 -9.50 17.28
N ALA A 379 0.84 -8.90 16.76
CA ALA A 379 1.39 -7.65 17.26
C ALA A 379 1.84 -6.75 16.10
N TYR A 380 1.68 -5.45 16.29
CA TYR A 380 2.23 -4.47 15.36
C TYR A 380 3.76 -4.47 15.45
N ARG A 381 4.41 -4.59 14.33
CA ARG A 381 5.86 -4.47 14.18
C ARG A 381 6.16 -3.10 13.59
N ASP A 382 6.70 -2.22 14.41
CA ASP A 382 7.09 -0.87 14.01
C ASP A 382 8.16 -0.93 12.92
N GLY A 383 7.85 -0.43 11.71
CA GLY A 383 8.71 -0.55 10.55
C GLY A 383 10.07 0.13 10.72
N ALA A 384 10.18 1.15 11.56
CA ALA A 384 11.46 1.80 11.84
C ALA A 384 12.52 0.84 12.40
N LYS A 385 12.09 -0.23 13.09
CA LYS A 385 12.98 -1.24 13.68
C LYS A 385 13.44 -2.32 12.70
N TYR A 386 12.83 -2.36 11.51
CA TYR A 386 13.06 -3.39 10.50
C TYR A 386 13.65 -2.84 9.21
N LEU A 387 14.16 -1.63 9.25
CA LEU A 387 14.88 -0.99 8.15
C LEU A 387 16.38 -1.19 8.33
N PRO A 388 17.15 -1.34 7.24
CA PRO A 388 18.61 -1.37 7.34
C PRO A 388 19.14 -0.01 7.79
N GLY A 389 20.31 -0.02 8.44
CA GLY A 389 20.99 1.21 8.82
C GLY A 389 21.53 1.99 7.61
N ASP A 390 21.82 3.28 7.81
CA ASP A 390 22.21 4.19 6.74
C ASP A 390 23.43 3.70 5.95
N ALA A 391 24.45 3.19 6.62
CA ALA A 391 25.66 2.66 5.95
C ALA A 391 25.39 1.45 5.04
N GLU A 392 24.33 0.71 5.27
CA GLU A 392 23.89 -0.38 4.39
C GLU A 392 23.09 0.15 3.21
N VAL A 393 22.18 1.09 3.46
CA VAL A 393 21.39 1.75 2.42
C VAL A 393 22.29 2.46 1.40
N GLU A 394 23.35 3.15 1.85
CA GLU A 394 24.32 3.81 0.98
C GLU A 394 25.01 2.87 -0.02
N LYS A 395 25.10 1.57 0.31
CA LYS A 395 25.63 0.55 -0.63
C LYS A 395 24.58 0.03 -1.60
N LEU A 396 23.31 0.06 -1.20
CA LEU A 396 22.20 -0.53 -1.94
C LEU A 396 21.55 0.48 -2.90
N ARG A 397 21.56 1.77 -2.55
CA ARG A 397 20.91 2.83 -3.32
C ARG A 397 21.93 3.57 -4.19
N PRO A 398 21.62 3.85 -5.49
CA PRO A 398 22.45 4.71 -6.32
C PRO A 398 22.60 6.10 -5.68
N LYS A 399 23.74 6.71 -5.88
CA LYS A 399 23.90 8.14 -5.61
C LYS A 399 23.25 8.90 -6.76
N ASP A 400 22.28 9.73 -6.45
CA ASP A 400 21.59 10.60 -7.41
C ASP A 400 22.52 11.70 -7.91
#